data_8bf73dd185d0f40795cd7c9f9fc6c5da
#
_entry.id   8bf73dd185d0f40795cd7c9f9fc6c5da
#
_cell.length_a   1.000
_cell.length_b   1.000
_cell.length_c   1.000
_cell.angle_alpha   90.00
_cell.angle_beta   90.00
_cell.angle_gamma   90.00
#
_symmetry.space_group_name_H-M   'P 1'
#
loop_
_entity.id
_entity.type
_entity.pdbx_description
1 polymer ?
#
loop_
_entity_poly.entity_id
_entity_poly.type
_entity_poly.pdbx_seq_one_letter_code
_entity_poly.pdbx_strand_id
1 'polypeptide(L)'
;VYENIAFGLKLQKKPKEEIRKTVAQMLELVNLKGFEKRSIDSLSGGQQQRVAIARALANSPHVLLLDEPLGALDLKLRKDMQTELKAIQKRLGITFIYVTHDQEEALSMSDTIVVMDKGKIQQIGTPEDIYNEPVNAFVADFIGESNIVDAIMIKDYLVSFGGVTFECLDSGFGENAFVEAVVRPEDIKIVKKGSKASLPGKITSVTFKGVHFEILVDVSGFIWMIQTIEHHEVGEEIGMYIEPDAIHIMNRSEYSGEFGDYSYFSDEMDHISDASYNWEEENEDEE
;
A
#
# COMPACT_ATOMS: atom_id res chain seq x y z
N VAL A 1 3.28 4.94 -33.28
CA VAL A 1 4.04 4.12 -32.30
C VAL A 1 5.54 4.23 -32.58
N TYR A 2 6.01 3.91 -33.81
CA TYR A 2 7.44 3.98 -34.16
C TYR A 2 8.10 5.32 -33.78
N GLU A 3 7.49 6.43 -34.19
CA GLU A 3 8.03 7.78 -33.95
C GLU A 3 8.17 8.11 -32.45
N ASN A 4 7.24 7.63 -31.63
CA ASN A 4 7.30 7.81 -30.17
C ASN A 4 8.53 7.10 -29.57
N ILE A 5 8.73 5.83 -29.88
CA ILE A 5 9.86 5.05 -29.34
C ILE A 5 11.20 5.54 -29.93
N ALA A 6 11.22 5.91 -31.21
CA ALA A 6 12.40 6.42 -31.89
C ALA A 6 12.83 7.84 -31.47
N PHE A 7 11.98 8.58 -30.74
CA PHE A 7 12.18 10.00 -30.47
C PHE A 7 13.53 10.30 -29.82
N GLY A 8 13.85 9.67 -28.69
CA GLY A 8 15.12 9.90 -27.98
C GLY A 8 16.33 9.47 -28.80
N LEU A 9 16.23 8.37 -29.53
CA LEU A 9 17.31 7.88 -30.40
C LEU A 9 17.59 8.84 -31.57
N LYS A 10 16.56 9.47 -32.14
CA LYS A 10 16.71 10.49 -33.18
C LYS A 10 17.37 11.75 -32.63
N LEU A 11 17.06 12.19 -31.42
CA LEU A 11 17.74 13.31 -30.78
C LEU A 11 19.23 13.01 -30.54
N GLN A 12 19.57 11.77 -30.21
CA GLN A 12 20.95 11.29 -30.10
C GLN A 12 21.65 11.14 -31.47
N LYS A 13 20.96 11.42 -32.59
CA LYS A 13 21.46 11.27 -33.94
C LYS A 13 21.97 9.86 -34.27
N LYS A 14 21.35 8.84 -33.71
CA LYS A 14 21.68 7.44 -33.99
C LYS A 14 21.45 7.08 -35.47
N PRO A 15 22.19 6.13 -36.05
CA PRO A 15 21.96 5.64 -37.41
C PRO A 15 20.53 5.08 -37.57
N LYS A 16 19.92 5.31 -38.74
CA LYS A 16 18.54 4.85 -39.01
C LYS A 16 18.35 3.34 -38.79
N GLU A 17 19.35 2.54 -39.13
CA GLU A 17 19.34 1.08 -38.98
C GLU A 17 19.33 0.68 -37.47
N GLU A 18 20.14 1.35 -36.65
CA GLU A 18 20.15 1.15 -35.19
C GLU A 18 18.82 1.52 -34.58
N ILE A 19 18.23 2.67 -34.96
CA ILE A 19 16.90 3.10 -34.49
C ILE A 19 15.86 2.03 -34.83
N ARG A 20 15.85 1.54 -36.05
CA ARG A 20 14.87 0.52 -36.49
C ARG A 20 14.99 -0.77 -35.70
N LYS A 21 16.21 -1.24 -35.44
CA LYS A 21 16.50 -2.43 -34.66
C LYS A 21 16.06 -2.24 -33.22
N THR A 22 16.41 -1.12 -32.59
CA THR A 22 16.04 -0.82 -31.19
C THR A 22 14.54 -0.70 -31.03
N VAL A 23 13.83 0.00 -31.92
CA VAL A 23 12.36 0.10 -31.86
C VAL A 23 11.70 -1.28 -31.95
N ALA A 24 12.16 -2.15 -32.86
CA ALA A 24 11.62 -3.51 -32.96
C ALA A 24 11.86 -4.32 -31.69
N GLN A 25 13.05 -4.22 -31.08
CA GLN A 25 13.39 -4.87 -29.82
C GLN A 25 12.54 -4.37 -28.66
N MET A 26 12.31 -3.05 -28.55
CA MET A 26 11.49 -2.47 -27.50
C MET A 26 10.01 -2.88 -27.64
N LEU A 27 9.48 -2.91 -28.87
CA LEU A 27 8.12 -3.40 -29.11
C LEU A 27 7.94 -4.88 -28.79
N GLU A 28 8.96 -5.69 -29.07
CA GLU A 28 8.94 -7.11 -28.66
C GLU A 28 9.02 -7.27 -27.14
N LEU A 29 9.82 -6.43 -26.46
CA LEU A 29 9.96 -6.42 -25.00
C LEU A 29 8.63 -6.15 -24.28
N VAL A 30 7.82 -5.22 -24.82
CA VAL A 30 6.54 -4.82 -24.23
C VAL A 30 5.33 -5.53 -24.87
N ASN A 31 5.53 -6.66 -25.55
CA ASN A 31 4.49 -7.47 -26.18
C ASN A 31 3.63 -6.72 -27.25
N LEU A 32 4.21 -5.77 -27.96
CA LEU A 32 3.58 -4.99 -29.05
C LEU A 32 4.25 -5.19 -30.41
N LYS A 33 4.81 -6.37 -30.66
CA LYS A 33 5.42 -6.70 -31.96
C LYS A 33 4.45 -6.46 -33.12
N GLY A 34 4.90 -5.76 -34.15
CA GLY A 34 4.08 -5.44 -35.33
C GLY A 34 3.24 -4.17 -35.21
N PHE A 35 3.37 -3.42 -34.12
CA PHE A 35 2.61 -2.18 -33.88
C PHE A 35 3.32 -0.92 -34.42
N GLU A 36 4.45 -1.03 -35.07
CA GLU A 36 5.32 0.08 -35.50
C GLU A 36 4.54 1.16 -36.26
N LYS A 37 3.63 0.74 -37.15
CA LYS A 37 2.89 1.65 -38.04
C LYS A 37 1.56 2.16 -37.46
N ARG A 38 1.14 1.68 -36.28
CA ARG A 38 -0.14 2.10 -35.67
C ARG A 38 -0.05 3.53 -35.15
N SER A 39 -1.19 4.26 -35.22
CA SER A 39 -1.35 5.52 -34.49
C SER A 39 -1.44 5.26 -33.00
N ILE A 40 -0.97 6.19 -32.17
CA ILE A 40 -1.12 6.12 -30.71
C ILE A 40 -2.60 6.16 -30.33
N ASP A 41 -3.40 7.01 -30.98
CA ASP A 41 -4.82 7.19 -30.70
C ASP A 41 -5.67 5.94 -30.99
N SER A 42 -5.12 4.98 -31.74
CA SER A 42 -5.79 3.70 -32.02
C SER A 42 -5.52 2.62 -30.97
N LEU A 43 -4.72 2.93 -29.94
CA LEU A 43 -4.28 1.99 -28.91
C LEU A 43 -5.17 2.11 -27.66
N SER A 44 -5.36 0.99 -26.96
CA SER A 44 -5.95 1.02 -25.61
C SER A 44 -5.00 1.70 -24.61
N GLY A 45 -5.52 2.16 -23.47
CA GLY A 45 -4.71 2.80 -22.42
C GLY A 45 -3.48 1.97 -22.01
N GLY A 46 -3.66 0.67 -21.75
CA GLY A 46 -2.54 -0.22 -21.44
C GLY A 46 -1.53 -0.38 -22.58
N GLN A 47 -1.98 -0.36 -23.84
CA GLN A 47 -1.06 -0.36 -24.99
C GLN A 47 -0.30 0.96 -25.11
N GLN A 48 -0.94 2.10 -24.84
CA GLN A 48 -0.28 3.40 -24.80
C GLN A 48 0.79 3.44 -23.70
N GLN A 49 0.47 2.92 -22.52
CA GLN A 49 1.41 2.79 -21.41
C GLN A 49 2.64 1.95 -21.77
N ARG A 50 2.44 0.79 -22.39
CA ARG A 50 3.54 -0.05 -22.90
C ARG A 50 4.42 0.68 -23.93
N VAL A 51 3.84 1.50 -24.80
CA VAL A 51 4.60 2.32 -25.73
C VAL A 51 5.41 3.40 -24.99
N ALA A 52 4.86 4.01 -23.94
CA ALA A 52 5.58 4.99 -23.12
C ALA A 52 6.79 4.35 -22.42
N ILE A 53 6.62 3.16 -21.85
CA ILE A 53 7.70 2.37 -21.23
C ILE A 53 8.76 2.01 -22.28
N ALA A 54 8.35 1.49 -23.46
CA ALA A 54 9.25 1.18 -24.56
C ALA A 54 10.06 2.41 -25.03
N ARG A 55 9.43 3.59 -25.07
CA ARG A 55 10.07 4.87 -25.39
C ARG A 55 11.15 5.22 -24.37
N ALA A 56 10.86 5.07 -23.07
CA ALA A 56 11.82 5.36 -22.02
C ALA A 56 13.00 4.39 -22.06
N LEU A 57 12.74 3.10 -22.23
CA LEU A 57 13.74 2.03 -22.29
C LEU A 57 14.62 2.06 -23.54
N ALA A 58 14.13 2.64 -24.65
CA ALA A 58 14.88 2.70 -25.92
C ALA A 58 16.24 3.39 -25.79
N ASN A 59 16.39 4.30 -24.82
CA ASN A 59 17.63 5.00 -24.54
C ASN A 59 18.60 4.22 -23.64
N SER A 60 18.27 2.98 -23.28
CA SER A 60 19.07 2.12 -22.38
C SER A 60 19.42 2.82 -21.04
N PRO A 61 18.45 3.32 -20.29
CA PRO A 61 18.72 4.03 -19.05
C PRO A 61 19.22 3.06 -17.96
N HIS A 62 20.00 3.57 -17.01
CA HIS A 62 20.35 2.82 -15.80
C HIS A 62 19.24 2.83 -14.74
N VAL A 63 18.42 3.89 -14.77
CA VAL A 63 17.28 4.09 -13.86
C VAL A 63 16.05 4.47 -14.68
N LEU A 64 14.93 3.82 -14.44
CA LEU A 64 13.62 4.17 -15.00
C LEU A 64 12.74 4.77 -13.89
N LEU A 65 12.24 5.98 -14.15
CA LEU A 65 11.30 6.66 -13.26
C LEU A 65 9.88 6.43 -13.79
N LEU A 66 9.01 5.93 -12.92
CA LEU A 66 7.61 5.65 -13.20
C LEU A 66 6.76 6.40 -12.17
N ASP A 67 6.01 7.38 -12.63
CA ASP A 67 5.11 8.19 -11.81
C ASP A 67 3.67 7.75 -12.07
N GLU A 68 3.03 7.16 -11.10
CA GLU A 68 1.68 6.56 -11.13
C GLU A 68 1.35 5.81 -12.44
N PRO A 69 2.21 4.89 -12.89
CA PRO A 69 2.10 4.35 -14.24
C PRO A 69 0.87 3.48 -14.47
N LEU A 70 0.17 3.04 -13.43
CA LEU A 70 -0.97 2.13 -13.53
C LEU A 70 -2.28 2.75 -13.05
N GLY A 71 -2.28 3.99 -12.53
CA GLY A 71 -3.45 4.62 -11.92
C GLY A 71 -4.67 4.74 -12.85
N ALA A 72 -4.46 4.94 -14.15
CA ALA A 72 -5.55 5.07 -15.14
C ALA A 72 -6.09 3.73 -15.70
N LEU A 73 -5.62 2.58 -15.18
CA LEU A 73 -5.99 1.25 -15.69
C LEU A 73 -7.05 0.58 -14.81
N ASP A 74 -7.95 -0.19 -15.46
CA ASP A 74 -8.85 -1.07 -14.71
C ASP A 74 -8.09 -2.15 -13.94
N LEU A 75 -8.71 -2.71 -12.89
CA LEU A 75 -8.08 -3.64 -11.95
C LEU A 75 -7.41 -4.84 -12.64
N LYS A 76 -8.07 -5.44 -13.64
CA LYS A 76 -7.52 -6.62 -14.32
C LYS A 76 -6.29 -6.25 -15.15
N LEU A 77 -6.39 -5.17 -15.93
CA LEU A 77 -5.29 -4.70 -16.76
C LEU A 77 -4.12 -4.21 -15.90
N ARG A 78 -4.41 -3.61 -14.73
CA ARG A 78 -3.41 -3.20 -13.75
C ARG A 78 -2.58 -4.40 -13.27
N LYS A 79 -3.21 -5.49 -12.83
CA LYS A 79 -2.53 -6.72 -12.39
C LYS A 79 -1.68 -7.37 -13.50
N ASP A 80 -2.17 -7.38 -14.73
CA ASP A 80 -1.40 -7.88 -15.87
C ASP A 80 -0.15 -7.01 -16.10
N MET A 81 -0.30 -5.68 -16.04
CA MET A 81 0.81 -4.74 -16.23
C MET A 81 1.85 -4.77 -15.10
N GLN A 82 1.44 -4.95 -13.84
CA GLN A 82 2.35 -5.17 -12.70
C GLN A 82 3.26 -6.37 -12.97
N THR A 83 2.68 -7.50 -13.37
CA THR A 83 3.42 -8.72 -13.71
C THR A 83 4.42 -8.49 -14.84
N GLU A 84 4.01 -7.78 -15.90
CA GLU A 84 4.87 -7.46 -17.03
C GLU A 84 6.01 -6.51 -16.65
N LEU A 85 5.73 -5.44 -15.89
CA LEU A 85 6.75 -4.50 -15.43
C LEU A 85 7.83 -5.20 -14.60
N LYS A 86 7.41 -6.06 -13.68
CA LYS A 86 8.32 -6.87 -12.86
C LYS A 86 9.19 -7.81 -13.72
N ALA A 87 8.60 -8.43 -14.75
CA ALA A 87 9.34 -9.25 -15.69
C ALA A 87 10.35 -8.44 -16.53
N ILE A 88 9.98 -7.25 -16.99
CA ILE A 88 10.86 -6.34 -17.73
C ILE A 88 12.02 -5.89 -16.84
N GLN A 89 11.76 -5.47 -15.60
CA GLN A 89 12.77 -5.06 -14.64
C GLN A 89 13.81 -6.17 -14.42
N LYS A 90 13.34 -7.38 -14.11
CA LYS A 90 14.21 -8.56 -13.90
C LYS A 90 15.04 -8.90 -15.15
N ARG A 91 14.44 -8.82 -16.35
CA ARG A 91 15.12 -9.11 -17.60
C ARG A 91 16.22 -8.11 -17.95
N LEU A 92 15.99 -6.84 -17.64
CA LEU A 92 16.91 -5.75 -17.95
C LEU A 92 17.96 -5.52 -16.85
N GLY A 93 17.66 -5.90 -15.60
CA GLY A 93 18.55 -5.68 -14.45
C GLY A 93 18.80 -4.21 -14.12
N ILE A 94 17.86 -3.32 -14.48
CA ILE A 94 17.96 -1.88 -14.20
C ILE A 94 17.13 -1.50 -12.97
N THR A 95 17.46 -0.37 -12.36
CA THR A 95 16.70 0.15 -11.22
C THR A 95 15.41 0.83 -11.71
N PHE A 96 14.29 0.46 -11.11
CA PHE A 96 13.01 1.17 -11.26
C PHE A 96 12.78 2.01 -10.00
N ILE A 97 12.43 3.28 -10.17
CA ILE A 97 11.84 4.11 -9.12
C ILE A 97 10.37 4.27 -9.50
N TYR A 98 9.52 3.73 -8.65
CA TYR A 98 8.09 3.62 -8.88
C TYR A 98 7.34 4.46 -7.84
N VAL A 99 6.64 5.49 -8.27
CA VAL A 99 5.79 6.31 -7.40
C VAL A 99 4.36 5.84 -7.55
N THR A 100 3.71 5.56 -6.44
CA THR A 100 2.30 5.13 -6.39
C THR A 100 1.68 5.52 -5.05
N HIS A 101 0.37 5.70 -5.04
CA HIS A 101 -0.44 5.78 -3.83
C HIS A 101 -1.17 4.44 -3.54
N ASP A 102 -1.04 3.46 -4.43
CA ASP A 102 -1.63 2.13 -4.26
C ASP A 102 -0.71 1.24 -3.42
N GLN A 103 -1.18 0.85 -2.24
CA GLN A 103 -0.45 0.05 -1.26
C GLN A 103 -0.15 -1.36 -1.81
N GLU A 104 -1.12 -2.00 -2.50
CA GLU A 104 -0.93 -3.33 -3.10
C GLU A 104 0.20 -3.30 -4.15
N GLU A 105 0.28 -2.22 -4.94
CA GLU A 105 1.38 -2.02 -5.88
C GLU A 105 2.73 -1.90 -5.18
N ALA A 106 2.82 -1.04 -4.15
CA ALA A 106 4.05 -0.84 -3.40
C ALA A 106 4.54 -2.14 -2.76
N LEU A 107 3.68 -2.85 -2.04
CA LEU A 107 4.02 -4.10 -1.36
C LEU A 107 4.38 -5.24 -2.33
N SER A 108 3.63 -5.38 -3.45
CA SER A 108 3.82 -6.51 -4.37
C SER A 108 4.97 -6.33 -5.36
N MET A 109 5.32 -5.08 -5.71
CA MET A 109 6.26 -4.81 -6.80
C MET A 109 7.66 -4.42 -6.34
N SER A 110 7.81 -3.86 -5.14
CA SER A 110 9.07 -3.25 -4.70
C SER A 110 10.01 -4.25 -4.01
N ASP A 111 11.30 -4.01 -4.12
CA ASP A 111 12.32 -4.64 -3.28
C ASP A 111 12.61 -3.76 -2.03
N THR A 112 12.36 -2.46 -2.16
CA THR A 112 12.50 -1.46 -1.08
C THR A 112 11.38 -0.44 -1.24
N ILE A 113 10.70 -0.12 -0.14
CA ILE A 113 9.65 0.89 -0.07
C ILE A 113 10.19 2.12 0.68
N VAL A 114 9.83 3.31 0.21
CA VAL A 114 10.05 4.58 0.88
C VAL A 114 8.68 5.21 1.13
N VAL A 115 8.25 5.24 2.38
CA VAL A 115 7.01 5.91 2.79
C VAL A 115 7.31 7.38 3.03
N MET A 116 6.50 8.26 2.46
CA MET A 116 6.66 9.71 2.58
C MET A 116 5.36 10.38 3.01
N ASP A 117 5.47 11.38 3.90
CA ASP A 117 4.39 12.31 4.23
C ASP A 117 4.93 13.74 4.25
N LYS A 118 4.17 14.69 3.71
CA LYS A 118 4.49 16.14 3.68
C LYS A 118 5.93 16.44 3.25
N GLY A 119 6.45 15.68 2.27
CA GLY A 119 7.80 15.84 1.74
C GLY A 119 8.93 15.30 2.63
N LYS A 120 8.60 14.58 3.71
CA LYS A 120 9.55 13.92 4.60
C LYS A 120 9.47 12.41 4.44
N ILE A 121 10.60 11.73 4.53
CA ILE A 121 10.66 10.28 4.59
C ILE A 121 10.26 9.85 6.00
N GLN A 122 9.24 8.99 6.10
CA GLN A 122 8.78 8.41 7.35
C GLN A 122 9.50 7.09 7.64
N GLN A 123 9.59 6.21 6.63
CA GLN A 123 10.27 4.92 6.77
C GLN A 123 10.85 4.45 5.45
N ILE A 124 11.94 3.69 5.52
CA ILE A 124 12.53 2.95 4.40
C ILE A 124 12.74 1.52 4.88
N GLY A 125 12.28 0.54 4.10
CA GLY A 125 12.43 -0.88 4.44
C GLY A 125 12.01 -1.81 3.30
N THR A 126 12.09 -3.11 3.55
CA THR A 126 11.47 -4.11 2.69
C THR A 126 9.95 -4.04 2.82
N PRO A 127 9.17 -4.61 1.89
CA PRO A 127 7.72 -4.70 2.04
C PRO A 127 7.29 -5.32 3.38
N GLU A 128 7.96 -6.39 3.79
CA GLU A 128 7.70 -7.07 5.06
C GLU A 128 8.00 -6.16 6.27
N ASP A 129 9.12 -5.44 6.27
CA ASP A 129 9.47 -4.53 7.36
C ASP A 129 8.45 -3.38 7.50
N ILE A 130 8.05 -2.79 6.37
CA ILE A 130 7.11 -1.67 6.36
C ILE A 130 5.72 -2.11 6.85
N TYR A 131 5.29 -3.33 6.51
CA TYR A 131 3.99 -3.86 6.90
C TYR A 131 3.96 -4.34 8.35
N ASN A 132 4.97 -5.10 8.77
CA ASN A 132 4.98 -5.76 10.08
C ASN A 132 5.57 -4.88 11.19
N GLU A 133 6.53 -4.01 10.86
CA GLU A 133 7.26 -3.18 11.82
C GLU A 133 7.19 -1.68 11.46
N PRO A 134 5.97 -1.09 11.35
CA PRO A 134 5.82 0.33 11.07
C PRO A 134 6.40 1.17 12.20
N VAL A 135 7.09 2.28 11.85
CA VAL A 135 7.74 3.14 12.84
C VAL A 135 6.78 4.09 13.57
N ASN A 136 5.60 4.35 13.01
CA ASN A 136 4.57 5.22 13.58
C ASN A 136 3.18 4.90 13.03
N ALA A 137 2.15 5.49 13.65
CA ALA A 137 0.75 5.27 13.29
C ALA A 137 0.43 5.60 11.83
N PHE A 138 1.03 6.66 11.26
CA PHE A 138 0.84 7.01 9.86
C PHE A 138 1.31 5.90 8.92
N VAL A 139 2.51 5.34 9.13
CA VAL A 139 3.02 4.25 8.28
C VAL A 139 2.16 3.00 8.43
N ALA A 140 1.75 2.67 9.66
CA ALA A 140 0.90 1.51 9.93
C ALA A 140 -0.42 1.57 9.16
N ASP A 141 -1.10 2.70 9.22
CA ASP A 141 -2.41 2.96 8.60
C ASP A 141 -2.28 3.12 7.07
N PHE A 142 -1.26 3.89 6.62
CA PHE A 142 -1.03 4.16 5.20
C PHE A 142 -0.73 2.89 4.38
N ILE A 143 -0.11 1.87 4.98
CA ILE A 143 0.29 0.63 4.26
C ILE A 143 -0.79 -0.45 4.29
N GLY A 144 -1.76 -0.36 5.18
CA GLY A 144 -2.84 -1.33 5.27
C GLY A 144 -3.67 -1.10 6.51
N GLU A 145 -4.87 -1.63 6.52
CA GLU A 145 -5.77 -1.55 7.65
C GLU A 145 -5.08 -1.97 8.96
N SER A 146 -5.26 -1.18 10.03
CA SER A 146 -4.57 -1.41 11.30
C SER A 146 -5.43 -0.99 12.48
N ASN A 147 -5.53 -1.83 13.50
CA ASN A 147 -5.99 -1.37 14.81
C ASN A 147 -4.81 -0.76 15.56
N ILE A 148 -4.85 0.54 15.84
CA ILE A 148 -3.78 1.27 16.52
C ILE A 148 -4.36 1.82 17.83
N VAL A 149 -3.85 1.34 18.95
CA VAL A 149 -4.39 1.69 20.27
C VAL A 149 -3.34 2.26 21.19
N ASP A 150 -3.73 3.19 22.04
CA ASP A 150 -2.91 3.65 23.17
C ASP A 150 -2.63 2.46 24.10
N ALA A 151 -1.36 2.27 24.44
CA ALA A 151 -0.90 1.15 25.25
C ALA A 151 0.15 1.58 26.29
N ILE A 152 0.35 0.73 27.27
CA ILE A 152 1.40 0.89 28.28
C ILE A 152 2.33 -0.32 28.19
N MET A 153 3.57 -0.09 27.84
CA MET A 153 4.61 -1.11 27.95
C MET A 153 4.95 -1.33 29.42
N ILE A 154 4.41 -2.36 30.05
CA ILE A 154 4.61 -2.62 31.49
C ILE A 154 6.09 -2.91 31.76
N LYS A 155 6.69 -3.73 30.91
CA LYS A 155 8.11 -4.09 30.84
C LYS A 155 8.38 -4.75 29.51
N ASP A 156 9.61 -5.02 29.19
CA ASP A 156 9.99 -5.78 28.00
C ASP A 156 9.15 -7.04 27.85
N TYR A 157 8.61 -7.26 26.65
CA TYR A 157 7.76 -8.38 26.26
C TYR A 157 6.37 -8.42 26.93
N LEU A 158 5.91 -7.30 27.54
CA LEU A 158 4.63 -7.25 28.23
C LEU A 158 3.98 -5.89 28.07
N VAL A 159 2.86 -5.84 27.36
CA VAL A 159 2.09 -4.61 27.03
C VAL A 159 0.66 -4.70 27.58
N SER A 160 0.07 -3.57 27.92
CA SER A 160 -1.33 -3.46 28.36
C SER A 160 -2.08 -2.45 27.53
N PHE A 161 -3.21 -2.87 26.97
CA PHE A 161 -4.21 -2.02 26.30
C PHE A 161 -5.61 -2.60 26.46
N GLY A 162 -6.65 -1.76 26.34
CA GLY A 162 -8.03 -2.17 26.52
C GLY A 162 -8.35 -2.83 27.88
N GLY A 163 -7.54 -2.58 28.90
CA GLY A 163 -7.69 -3.19 30.23
C GLY A 163 -7.17 -4.63 30.35
N VAL A 164 -6.54 -5.15 29.31
CA VAL A 164 -5.96 -6.51 29.27
C VAL A 164 -4.44 -6.41 29.07
N THR A 165 -3.73 -7.36 29.66
CA THR A 165 -2.26 -7.48 29.49
C THR A 165 -1.94 -8.61 28.53
N PHE A 166 -1.07 -8.32 27.57
CA PHE A 166 -0.63 -9.23 26.52
C PHE A 166 0.89 -9.42 26.57
N GLU A 167 1.35 -10.61 26.21
CA GLU A 167 2.73 -10.83 25.82
C GLU A 167 2.97 -10.28 24.41
N CYS A 168 4.14 -9.71 24.14
CA CYS A 168 4.58 -9.25 22.83
C CYS A 168 6.05 -9.62 22.62
N LEU A 169 6.61 -9.37 21.43
CA LEU A 169 8.01 -9.65 21.13
C LEU A 169 8.91 -8.40 21.27
N ASP A 170 8.32 -7.24 21.47
CA ASP A 170 9.03 -5.96 21.54
C ASP A 170 9.67 -5.70 22.91
N SER A 171 10.76 -4.94 22.89
CA SER A 171 11.55 -4.57 24.07
C SER A 171 12.24 -3.21 23.89
N GLY A 172 12.76 -2.65 24.98
CA GLY A 172 13.57 -1.43 24.92
C GLY A 172 12.79 -0.11 25.01
N PHE A 173 11.47 -0.15 25.26
CA PHE A 173 10.63 1.05 25.42
C PHE A 173 10.68 1.64 26.84
N GLY A 174 11.15 0.86 27.82
CA GLY A 174 11.18 1.24 29.25
C GLY A 174 9.95 0.76 30.00
N GLU A 175 10.07 0.66 31.34
CA GLU A 175 8.97 0.22 32.21
C GLU A 175 7.89 1.29 32.34
N ASN A 176 6.63 0.89 32.22
CA ASN A 176 5.44 1.73 32.23
C ASN A 176 5.46 2.88 31.22
N ALA A 177 6.13 2.68 30.08
CA ALA A 177 6.19 3.66 29.01
C ALA A 177 4.84 3.74 28.25
N PHE A 178 4.41 4.97 27.94
CA PHE A 178 3.28 5.21 27.05
C PHE A 178 3.71 4.98 25.60
N VAL A 179 3.05 4.03 24.96
CA VAL A 179 3.35 3.56 23.61
C VAL A 179 2.05 3.43 22.82
N GLU A 180 2.15 3.07 21.54
CA GLU A 180 1.03 2.61 20.72
C GLU A 180 1.26 1.15 20.34
N ALA A 181 0.20 0.35 20.37
CA ALA A 181 0.22 -1.02 19.87
C ALA A 181 -0.53 -1.09 18.54
N VAL A 182 0.08 -1.71 17.55
CA VAL A 182 -0.52 -2.01 16.24
C VAL A 182 -0.86 -3.47 16.18
N VAL A 183 -2.09 -3.77 15.73
CA VAL A 183 -2.57 -5.14 15.48
C VAL A 183 -3.28 -5.17 14.14
N ARG A 184 -2.85 -6.03 13.25
CA ARG A 184 -3.50 -6.19 11.94
C ARG A 184 -4.85 -6.91 12.09
N PRO A 185 -5.89 -6.49 11.34
CA PRO A 185 -7.23 -7.09 11.43
C PRO A 185 -7.26 -8.59 11.17
N GLU A 186 -6.41 -9.11 10.30
CA GLU A 186 -6.30 -10.53 9.94
C GLU A 186 -5.64 -11.39 11.03
N ASP A 187 -4.89 -10.78 11.95
CA ASP A 187 -4.17 -11.48 13.01
C ASP A 187 -5.02 -11.69 14.27
N ILE A 188 -6.20 -11.07 14.32
CA ILE A 188 -7.12 -11.21 15.46
C ILE A 188 -7.98 -12.46 15.33
N LYS A 189 -7.88 -13.35 16.32
CA LYS A 189 -8.68 -14.57 16.38
C LYS A 189 -9.89 -14.38 17.29
N ILE A 190 -11.09 -14.63 16.75
CA ILE A 190 -12.32 -14.60 17.54
C ILE A 190 -12.39 -15.86 18.40
N VAL A 191 -12.56 -15.66 19.69
CA VAL A 191 -12.69 -16.72 20.70
C VAL A 191 -13.91 -16.45 21.58
N LYS A 192 -14.26 -17.42 22.43
CA LYS A 192 -15.37 -17.22 23.39
C LYS A 192 -15.04 -16.09 24.37
N LYS A 193 -16.02 -15.25 24.68
CA LYS A 193 -15.91 -14.23 25.73
C LYS A 193 -15.40 -14.84 27.03
N GLY A 194 -14.40 -14.19 27.65
CA GLY A 194 -13.78 -14.64 28.90
C GLY A 194 -12.70 -15.71 28.74
N SER A 195 -12.26 -16.01 27.52
CA SER A 195 -11.05 -16.80 27.28
C SER A 195 -9.81 -16.07 27.85
N LYS A 196 -8.80 -16.85 28.27
CA LYS A 196 -7.57 -16.29 28.85
C LYS A 196 -6.88 -15.38 27.84
N ALA A 197 -6.39 -14.22 28.29
CA ALA A 197 -5.67 -13.22 27.47
C ALA A 197 -6.46 -12.80 26.22
N SER A 198 -7.78 -12.62 26.34
CA SER A 198 -8.61 -12.11 25.26
C SER A 198 -9.25 -10.79 25.62
N LEU A 199 -9.29 -9.86 24.67
CA LEU A 199 -9.96 -8.58 24.79
C LEU A 199 -11.46 -8.78 24.54
N PRO A 200 -12.37 -8.49 25.52
CA PRO A 200 -13.79 -8.69 25.31
C PRO A 200 -14.38 -7.55 24.49
N GLY A 201 -15.24 -7.87 23.53
CA GLY A 201 -15.91 -6.89 22.70
C GLY A 201 -17.29 -7.34 22.25
N LYS A 202 -18.03 -6.41 21.63
CA LYS A 202 -19.36 -6.65 21.05
C LYS A 202 -19.33 -6.30 19.57
N ILE A 203 -19.76 -7.22 18.72
CA ILE A 203 -19.84 -7.01 17.27
C ILE A 203 -20.91 -5.96 16.96
N THR A 204 -20.50 -4.89 16.26
CA THR A 204 -21.36 -3.78 15.84
C THR A 204 -21.69 -3.82 14.36
N SER A 205 -20.80 -4.37 13.53
CA SER A 205 -21.00 -4.51 12.07
C SER A 205 -20.36 -5.79 11.54
N VAL A 206 -20.94 -6.35 10.48
CA VAL A 206 -20.40 -7.49 9.71
C VAL A 206 -20.63 -7.24 8.25
N THR A 207 -19.55 -7.10 7.47
CA THR A 207 -19.60 -6.82 6.04
C THR A 207 -18.86 -7.91 5.25
N PHE A 208 -19.51 -8.51 4.26
CA PHE A 208 -18.87 -9.49 3.37
C PHE A 208 -18.14 -8.81 2.21
N LYS A 209 -16.83 -9.01 2.09
CA LYS A 209 -15.96 -8.44 1.05
C LYS A 209 -15.59 -9.43 -0.07
N GLY A 210 -16.30 -10.55 -0.17
CA GLY A 210 -16.10 -11.56 -1.21
C GLY A 210 -15.20 -12.72 -0.77
N VAL A 211 -14.03 -12.47 -0.20
CA VAL A 211 -13.09 -13.50 0.27
C VAL A 211 -13.02 -13.61 1.79
N HIS A 212 -13.41 -12.57 2.51
CA HIS A 212 -13.45 -12.50 3.97
C HIS A 212 -14.64 -11.66 4.43
N PHE A 213 -14.88 -11.68 5.73
CA PHE A 213 -15.77 -10.73 6.42
C PHE A 213 -14.91 -9.69 7.14
N GLU A 214 -15.30 -8.43 7.03
CA GLU A 214 -14.85 -7.36 7.91
C GLU A 214 -15.86 -7.22 9.05
N ILE A 215 -15.37 -7.33 10.27
CA ILE A 215 -16.18 -7.30 11.48
C ILE A 215 -15.71 -6.14 12.34
N LEU A 216 -16.61 -5.21 12.65
CA LEU A 216 -16.33 -4.13 13.58
C LEU A 216 -16.80 -4.54 15.00
N VAL A 217 -15.92 -4.31 15.98
CA VAL A 217 -16.11 -4.74 17.38
C VAL A 217 -15.89 -3.57 18.32
N ASP A 218 -16.91 -3.20 19.05
CA ASP A 218 -16.81 -2.19 20.12
C ASP A 218 -16.16 -2.78 21.37
N VAL A 219 -15.06 -2.16 21.78
CA VAL A 219 -14.35 -2.44 23.02
C VAL A 219 -14.28 -1.15 23.84
N SER A 220 -15.27 -0.95 24.70
CA SER A 220 -15.33 0.22 25.59
C SER A 220 -15.28 1.58 24.87
N GLY A 221 -15.86 1.65 23.68
CA GLY A 221 -15.95 2.86 22.87
C GLY A 221 -14.86 2.99 21.77
N PHE A 222 -13.90 2.11 21.76
CA PHE A 222 -12.93 2.00 20.65
C PHE A 222 -13.38 0.90 19.68
N ILE A 223 -13.46 1.20 18.40
CA ILE A 223 -13.92 0.25 17.37
C ILE A 223 -12.75 -0.45 16.73
N TRP A 224 -12.66 -1.74 16.96
CA TRP A 224 -11.67 -2.63 16.33
C TRP A 224 -12.21 -3.19 15.03
N MET A 225 -11.35 -3.37 14.03
CA MET A 225 -11.62 -4.16 12.84
C MET A 225 -11.01 -5.55 12.95
N ILE A 226 -11.75 -6.56 12.51
CA ILE A 226 -11.28 -7.95 12.37
C ILE A 226 -11.56 -8.40 10.94
N GLN A 227 -10.60 -9.05 10.31
CA GLN A 227 -10.79 -9.75 9.04
C GLN A 227 -10.77 -11.27 9.27
N THR A 228 -11.86 -11.94 8.93
CA THR A 228 -11.99 -13.39 9.13
C THR A 228 -12.78 -14.05 8.02
N ILE A 229 -12.55 -15.35 7.80
CA ILE A 229 -13.38 -16.17 6.88
C ILE A 229 -14.62 -16.74 7.58
N GLU A 230 -14.72 -16.63 8.90
CA GLU A 230 -15.84 -17.13 9.67
C GLU A 230 -16.97 -16.09 9.73
N HIS A 231 -18.22 -16.56 9.62
CA HIS A 231 -19.39 -15.68 9.73
C HIS A 231 -19.79 -15.53 11.19
N HIS A 232 -20.02 -14.28 11.61
CA HIS A 232 -20.54 -13.92 12.92
C HIS A 232 -21.77 -13.03 12.79
N GLU A 233 -22.53 -12.84 13.88
CA GLU A 233 -23.73 -12.01 13.89
C GLU A 233 -23.52 -10.70 14.64
N VAL A 234 -24.16 -9.64 14.14
CA VAL A 234 -24.18 -8.34 14.85
C VAL A 234 -24.84 -8.51 16.22
N GLY A 235 -24.20 -7.95 17.24
CA GLY A 235 -24.63 -8.03 18.64
C GLY A 235 -24.02 -9.20 19.42
N GLU A 236 -23.28 -10.10 18.77
CA GLU A 236 -22.54 -11.18 19.44
C GLU A 236 -21.46 -10.61 20.36
N GLU A 237 -21.35 -11.16 21.56
CA GLU A 237 -20.26 -10.85 22.51
C GLU A 237 -19.15 -11.89 22.35
N ILE A 238 -17.96 -11.41 22.01
CA ILE A 238 -16.80 -12.23 21.68
C ILE A 238 -15.60 -11.90 22.58
N GLY A 239 -14.57 -12.73 22.51
CA GLY A 239 -13.22 -12.42 22.93
C GLY A 239 -12.33 -12.31 21.70
N MET A 240 -11.41 -11.37 21.67
CA MET A 240 -10.38 -11.23 20.66
C MET A 240 -9.05 -11.71 21.24
N TYR A 241 -8.50 -12.76 20.66
CA TYR A 241 -7.19 -13.29 21.03
C TYR A 241 -6.17 -12.85 20.00
N ILE A 242 -5.05 -12.33 20.46
CA ILE A 242 -3.95 -11.81 19.64
C ILE A 242 -2.69 -12.56 20.06
N GLU A 243 -1.98 -13.11 19.09
CA GLU A 243 -0.70 -13.79 19.34
C GLU A 243 0.39 -12.77 19.68
N PRO A 244 1.41 -13.14 20.47
CA PRO A 244 2.48 -12.20 20.84
C PRO A 244 3.27 -11.60 19.68
N ASP A 245 3.42 -12.32 18.58
CA ASP A 245 4.09 -11.90 17.35
C ASP A 245 3.21 -11.03 16.44
N ALA A 246 1.92 -10.97 16.72
CA ALA A 246 0.95 -10.13 16.01
C ALA A 246 0.76 -8.74 16.66
N ILE A 247 1.45 -8.45 17.75
CA ILE A 247 1.41 -7.16 18.44
C ILE A 247 2.74 -6.45 18.17
N HIS A 248 2.70 -5.35 17.42
CA HIS A 248 3.87 -4.49 17.23
C HIS A 248 3.75 -3.21 18.04
N ILE A 249 4.83 -2.82 18.71
CA ILE A 249 4.87 -1.65 19.59
C ILE A 249 5.60 -0.50 18.93
N MET A 250 4.97 0.68 18.94
CA MET A 250 5.53 1.91 18.41
C MET A 250 5.68 2.97 19.48
N ASN A 251 6.70 3.81 19.34
CA ASN A 251 6.76 5.04 20.11
C ASN A 251 5.65 6.01 19.68
N ARG A 252 5.12 6.76 20.63
CA ARG A 252 4.19 7.85 20.29
C ARG A 252 4.86 8.88 19.40
N SER A 253 4.11 9.43 18.45
CA SER A 253 4.58 10.38 17.46
C SER A 253 3.58 11.53 17.27
N GLU A 254 3.83 12.42 16.32
CA GLU A 254 2.88 13.47 15.93
C GLU A 254 1.56 12.91 15.34
N TYR A 255 1.54 11.65 14.94
CA TYR A 255 0.37 10.94 14.38
C TYR A 255 -0.42 10.14 15.42
N SER A 256 -0.01 10.16 16.69
CA SER A 256 -0.64 9.36 17.75
C SER A 256 -2.10 9.77 18.00
N GLY A 257 -2.99 8.78 17.99
CA GLY A 257 -4.43 8.96 18.20
C GLY A 257 -5.20 9.46 16.96
N GLU A 258 -4.55 9.55 15.79
CA GLU A 258 -5.21 9.97 14.54
C GLU A 258 -5.75 8.79 13.74
N PHE A 259 -5.26 7.57 13.95
CA PHE A 259 -5.53 6.41 13.12
C PHE A 259 -5.92 5.18 13.94
N GLY A 260 -6.52 4.18 13.26
CA GLY A 260 -6.72 2.83 13.79
C GLY A 260 -7.95 2.63 14.66
N ASP A 261 -8.76 3.66 14.90
CA ASP A 261 -10.09 3.55 15.49
C ASP A 261 -11.14 3.64 14.37
N TYR A 262 -11.83 2.56 14.09
CA TYR A 262 -12.86 2.48 13.05
C TYR A 262 -14.24 3.04 13.51
N SER A 263 -14.26 3.91 14.52
CA SER A 263 -15.42 4.69 14.88
C SER A 263 -15.56 5.88 13.92
N TYR A 264 -16.68 6.00 13.26
CA TYR A 264 -17.26 7.14 12.49
C TYR A 264 -16.33 8.08 11.66
N PHE A 265 -15.01 8.10 11.87
CA PHE A 265 -14.06 8.97 11.17
C PHE A 265 -13.34 8.30 10.00
N SER A 266 -13.35 6.97 9.90
CA SER A 266 -12.73 6.24 8.77
C SER A 266 -13.45 6.49 7.45
N ASP A 267 -14.77 6.72 7.45
CA ASP A 267 -15.55 6.99 6.24
C ASP A 267 -15.18 8.33 5.55
N GLU A 268 -14.61 9.30 6.28
CA GLU A 268 -14.16 10.57 5.67
C GLU A 268 -12.78 10.44 4.99
N MET A 269 -11.92 9.53 5.44
CA MET A 269 -10.59 9.33 4.87
C MET A 269 -10.64 8.52 3.55
N ASP A 270 -11.58 7.57 3.41
CA ASP A 270 -11.82 6.87 2.14
C ASP A 270 -12.27 7.83 1.02
N HIS A 271 -12.91 8.95 1.38
CA HIS A 271 -13.28 10.02 0.43
C HIS A 271 -12.11 10.94 0.06
N ILE A 272 -11.04 10.99 0.84
CA ILE A 272 -9.85 11.80 0.53
C ILE A 272 -8.94 11.09 -0.47
N SER A 273 -8.90 9.75 -0.46
CA SER A 273 -8.16 8.96 -1.45
C SER A 273 -8.78 9.01 -2.85
N ASP A 274 -10.11 9.25 -2.95
CA ASP A 274 -10.85 9.43 -4.22
C ASP A 274 -10.92 10.89 -4.70
N ALA A 275 -10.52 11.85 -3.88
CA ALA A 275 -10.42 13.25 -4.29
C ALA A 275 -9.15 13.45 -5.14
N SER A 276 -9.26 13.15 -6.44
CA SER A 276 -8.40 13.74 -7.46
C SER A 276 -8.35 15.25 -7.20
N TYR A 277 -7.21 15.73 -6.73
CA TYR A 277 -6.91 17.13 -6.55
C TYR A 277 -7.06 17.83 -7.90
N ASN A 278 -8.19 18.50 -8.12
CA ASN A 278 -8.40 19.39 -9.25
C ASN A 278 -7.62 20.69 -9.01
N TRP A 279 -6.40 20.77 -9.54
CA TRP A 279 -5.55 21.95 -9.55
C TRP A 279 -5.99 23.01 -10.59
N GLU A 280 -7.14 22.85 -11.25
CA GLU A 280 -7.55 23.70 -12.38
C GLU A 280 -8.50 24.86 -12.03
N GLU A 281 -8.94 25.07 -10.78
CA GLU A 281 -9.95 26.09 -10.45
C GLU A 281 -9.48 27.31 -9.62
N GLU A 282 -8.19 27.50 -9.32
CA GLU A 282 -7.75 28.66 -8.55
C GLU A 282 -6.93 29.73 -9.31
N ASN A 283 -6.93 29.74 -10.65
CA ASN A 283 -6.19 30.74 -11.43
C ASN A 283 -7.03 31.54 -12.43
N GLU A 284 -8.32 31.76 -12.23
CA GLU A 284 -9.14 32.62 -13.12
C GLU A 284 -9.75 33.86 -12.45
N ASP A 285 -9.29 34.33 -11.30
CA ASP A 285 -9.78 35.62 -10.72
C ASP A 285 -8.64 36.54 -10.29
N GLU A 286 -7.67 36.85 -11.16
CA GLU A 286 -6.82 38.03 -11.09
C GLU A 286 -6.39 38.50 -12.51
N GLU A 287 -7.32 39.14 -13.23
CA GLU A 287 -7.01 40.22 -14.18
C GLU A 287 -8.12 41.31 -14.16
#